data_46bf1c9118d391571b083c244a4e5667
#
_entry.id   46bf1c9118d391571b083c244a4e5667
#
_cell.length_a   1.000
_cell.length_b   1.000
_cell.length_c   1.000
_cell.angle_alpha   90.00
_cell.angle_beta   90.00
_cell.angle_gamma   90.00
#
_symmetry.space_group_name_H-M   'P 1'
#
loop_
_entity.id
_entity.type
_entity.pdbx_description
1 polymer ?
#
loop_
_entity_poly.entity_id
_entity_poly.type
_entity_poly.pdbx_seq_one_letter_code
_entity_poly.pdbx_strand_id
1 'polypeptide(L)'
;MAAASSNGLVVPAAFPPPVNPVEEFVGPPTDPEEVRFEVGVVIVGGGPAGLACANRLLQLLAEDEALTERLGEVPVAVVEKGKVCGAHNLSGAIMRPSAMNELFPDVAPSDWPTYGEVPGEAVYLMLTGKQSVRIPTPPPFKNHGNYVISVAELSRWLADKAEKAGAYLLTETSAAKLLVDHNKVVGIRSGDKGRGKDGEPLGNFEPGSDVLAKATVLAEGTWGHLTGAAIRAFDLGTEDSQVWALGVKEVWEVPTPLTKVIHTLGWPLRTAAKYKEFGGSWIYPMGDDKVSIGFVAGLDYADVEFSVHDVLQQFKTHPQIRGILEGGKRIAWGAKAIPEGGYWAMPKLAAPGVVIAGDSGGMVNVPELKGIHYAMHSGILAAEHIYGQLKANSSDFSSYDAAVHDSVIGKDMFRTRNMKQPFSKGFFVGGAIVNAMVATKGRLPGGHWKTHPDKDQPMFRGGRAKGYPKPDGNYTFDKLSSVYISGNETRDDAPNHIRVQKEVPRELAEMWQWMCPAGVYEVPEDAEGDGPVDVIVNYTNCVQCGAITAKGGRLTAPEGGDGPLYQIT
;
A
#
# COMPACT_ATOMS: atom_id res chain seq x y z
N MET A 1 -29.52 -14.66 6.91
CA MET A 1 -29.80 -14.85 5.47
C MET A 1 -29.53 -13.51 4.79
N ALA A 2 -28.41 -13.37 4.13
CA ALA A 2 -28.03 -12.15 3.42
C ALA A 2 -28.86 -12.07 2.12
N ALA A 3 -29.44 -10.89 1.87
CA ALA A 3 -30.24 -10.63 0.68
C ALA A 3 -29.35 -10.71 -0.55
N ALA A 4 -29.52 -11.75 -1.37
CA ALA A 4 -29.07 -11.69 -2.76
C ALA A 4 -29.75 -10.48 -3.40
N SER A 5 -28.98 -9.64 -4.09
CA SER A 5 -29.54 -8.50 -4.82
C SER A 5 -30.58 -9.00 -5.80
N SER A 6 -31.68 -8.27 -5.97
CA SER A 6 -32.84 -8.64 -6.79
C SER A 6 -32.54 -8.83 -8.29
N ASN A 7 -31.28 -8.76 -8.73
CA ASN A 7 -30.83 -8.88 -10.12
C ASN A 7 -29.76 -9.97 -10.36
N GLY A 8 -29.48 -10.87 -9.41
CA GLY A 8 -28.48 -11.94 -9.59
C GLY A 8 -27.01 -11.46 -9.60
N LEU A 9 -26.74 -10.20 -9.17
CA LEU A 9 -25.39 -9.67 -9.07
C LEU A 9 -24.87 -9.85 -7.63
N VAL A 10 -23.59 -10.21 -7.48
CA VAL A 10 -22.93 -10.31 -6.19
C VAL A 10 -22.31 -8.97 -5.82
N VAL A 11 -22.56 -8.53 -4.57
CA VAL A 11 -21.96 -7.32 -3.99
C VAL A 11 -21.09 -7.72 -2.81
N PRO A 12 -19.76 -7.52 -2.87
CA PRO A 12 -18.83 -7.95 -1.82
C PRO A 12 -19.17 -7.40 -0.42
N ALA A 13 -19.75 -6.19 -0.34
CA ALA A 13 -20.14 -5.58 0.93
C ALA A 13 -21.23 -6.35 1.70
N ALA A 14 -21.99 -7.22 1.04
CA ALA A 14 -22.98 -8.09 1.68
C ALA A 14 -22.32 -9.22 2.49
N PHE A 15 -21.03 -9.44 2.32
CA PHE A 15 -20.25 -10.49 2.97
C PHE A 15 -19.06 -9.87 3.74
N PRO A 16 -19.32 -9.09 4.80
CA PRO A 16 -18.26 -8.42 5.55
C PRO A 16 -17.37 -9.45 6.26
N PRO A 17 -16.09 -9.11 6.53
CA PRO A 17 -15.21 -9.99 7.28
C PRO A 17 -15.78 -10.24 8.68
N PRO A 18 -15.64 -11.45 9.24
CA PRO A 18 -16.16 -11.82 10.56
C PRO A 18 -15.29 -11.24 11.69
N VAL A 19 -15.13 -9.92 11.71
CA VAL A 19 -14.29 -9.21 12.68
C VAL A 19 -14.79 -7.79 12.89
N ASN A 20 -14.81 -7.35 14.17
CA ASN A 20 -14.98 -5.95 14.53
C ASN A 20 -13.58 -5.33 14.80
N PRO A 21 -13.10 -4.41 13.96
CA PRO A 21 -11.74 -3.88 14.11
C PRO A 21 -11.47 -3.16 15.42
N VAL A 22 -12.47 -2.51 16.01
CA VAL A 22 -12.29 -1.80 17.30
C VAL A 22 -12.16 -2.81 18.44
N GLU A 23 -13.01 -3.82 18.49
CA GLU A 23 -12.95 -4.85 19.53
C GLU A 23 -11.68 -5.70 19.44
N GLU A 24 -11.22 -6.00 18.22
CA GLU A 24 -10.04 -6.85 18.01
C GLU A 24 -8.71 -6.09 18.20
N PHE A 25 -8.64 -4.84 17.72
CA PHE A 25 -7.37 -4.11 17.62
C PHE A 25 -7.23 -2.91 18.55
N VAL A 26 -8.20 -2.64 19.44
CA VAL A 26 -8.10 -1.57 20.43
C VAL A 26 -8.38 -2.15 21.81
N GLY A 27 -7.57 -1.77 22.80
CA GLY A 27 -7.76 -2.22 24.18
C GLY A 27 -6.94 -1.41 25.16
N PRO A 28 -7.16 -1.57 26.48
CA PRO A 28 -6.30 -0.96 27.49
C PRO A 28 -4.97 -1.71 27.59
N PRO A 29 -3.93 -1.10 28.19
CA PRO A 29 -2.75 -1.83 28.66
C PRO A 29 -3.13 -2.94 29.62
N THR A 30 -2.51 -4.11 29.49
CA THR A 30 -2.84 -5.31 30.29
C THR A 30 -1.65 -5.89 31.04
N ASP A 31 -0.42 -5.63 30.58
CA ASP A 31 0.76 -6.14 31.24
C ASP A 31 1.02 -5.45 32.59
N PRO A 32 1.55 -6.15 33.60
CA PRO A 32 2.07 -5.53 34.81
C PRO A 32 3.16 -4.50 34.49
N GLU A 33 3.32 -3.48 35.34
CA GLU A 33 4.29 -2.39 35.11
C GLU A 33 5.72 -2.92 34.92
N GLU A 34 6.09 -3.98 35.64
CA GLU A 34 7.44 -4.55 35.63
C GLU A 34 7.84 -5.21 34.30
N VAL A 35 6.89 -5.53 33.43
CA VAL A 35 7.15 -6.18 32.13
C VAL A 35 6.77 -5.32 30.93
N ARG A 36 6.29 -4.09 31.15
CA ARG A 36 6.01 -3.13 30.10
C ARG A 36 7.31 -2.56 29.51
N PHE A 37 7.32 -2.36 28.22
CA PHE A 37 8.40 -1.67 27.56
C PHE A 37 8.02 -0.20 27.33
N GLU A 38 8.77 0.74 27.91
CA GLU A 38 8.50 2.16 27.79
C GLU A 38 9.43 2.81 26.77
N VAL A 39 8.85 3.62 25.87
CA VAL A 39 9.58 4.40 24.87
C VAL A 39 9.07 5.84 24.82
N GLY A 40 9.87 6.74 24.31
CA GLY A 40 9.44 8.12 24.08
C GLY A 40 8.36 8.19 23.00
N VAL A 41 8.68 7.73 21.80
CA VAL A 41 7.79 7.67 20.63
C VAL A 41 7.86 6.29 19.99
N VAL A 42 6.72 5.65 19.76
CA VAL A 42 6.62 4.42 18.99
C VAL A 42 6.09 4.70 17.58
N ILE A 43 6.80 4.23 16.58
CA ILE A 43 6.45 4.36 15.16
C ILE A 43 6.11 2.98 14.62
N VAL A 44 4.88 2.78 14.16
CA VAL A 44 4.41 1.51 13.59
C VAL A 44 4.55 1.55 12.08
N GLY A 45 5.51 0.79 11.56
CA GLY A 45 5.84 0.65 10.15
C GLY A 45 7.20 1.25 9.76
N GLY A 46 8.12 0.38 9.36
CA GLY A 46 9.47 0.68 8.86
C GLY A 46 9.50 0.99 7.35
N GLY A 47 8.50 1.71 6.85
CA GLY A 47 8.45 2.23 5.50
C GLY A 47 8.91 3.69 5.40
N PRO A 48 8.84 4.32 4.20
CA PRO A 48 9.35 5.69 4.00
C PRO A 48 8.77 6.74 4.94
N ALA A 49 7.48 6.66 5.30
CA ALA A 49 6.85 7.61 6.22
C ALA A 49 7.38 7.47 7.65
N GLY A 50 7.37 6.25 8.20
CA GLY A 50 7.81 5.99 9.57
C GLY A 50 9.30 6.26 9.75
N LEU A 51 10.12 5.86 8.78
CA LEU A 51 11.57 6.09 8.83
C LEU A 51 11.95 7.56 8.61
N ALA A 52 11.21 8.31 7.79
CA ALA A 52 11.40 9.75 7.69
C ALA A 52 11.03 10.45 9.01
N CYS A 53 9.96 10.00 9.68
CA CYS A 53 9.59 10.48 11.02
C CYS A 53 10.71 10.17 12.04
N ALA A 54 11.20 8.93 12.08
CA ALA A 54 12.27 8.53 13.00
C ALA A 54 13.54 9.38 12.81
N ASN A 55 14.02 9.49 11.57
CA ASN A 55 15.21 10.29 11.25
C ASN A 55 15.05 11.77 11.66
N ARG A 56 13.91 12.38 11.28
CA ARG A 56 13.66 13.80 11.61
C ARG A 56 13.55 14.02 13.11
N LEU A 57 12.84 13.15 13.81
CA LEU A 57 12.68 13.27 15.27
C LEU A 57 14.02 13.15 15.99
N LEU A 58 14.87 12.19 15.58
CA LEU A 58 16.23 12.03 16.15
C LEU A 58 17.12 13.23 15.86
N GLN A 59 17.02 13.85 14.68
CA GLN A 59 17.72 15.12 14.39
C GLN A 59 17.32 16.23 15.36
N LEU A 60 16.01 16.36 15.65
CA LEU A 60 15.51 17.36 16.59
C LEU A 60 15.93 17.06 18.04
N LEU A 61 15.91 15.81 18.43
CA LEU A 61 16.30 15.36 19.77
C LEU A 61 17.81 15.51 20.02
N ALA A 62 18.64 15.36 19.00
CA ALA A 62 20.08 15.58 19.11
C ALA A 62 20.45 17.03 19.53
N GLU A 63 19.54 17.98 19.29
CA GLU A 63 19.68 19.39 19.68
C GLU A 63 18.95 19.74 20.99
N ASP A 64 18.26 18.77 21.64
CA ASP A 64 17.46 18.98 22.87
C ASP A 64 17.66 17.84 23.88
N GLU A 65 18.82 17.89 24.58
CA GLU A 65 19.22 16.90 25.58
C GLU A 65 18.17 16.76 26.70
N ALA A 66 17.58 17.85 27.16
CA ALA A 66 16.58 17.85 28.22
C ALA A 66 15.29 17.10 27.82
N LEU A 67 14.84 17.21 26.56
CA LEU A 67 13.72 16.43 26.06
C LEU A 67 14.14 14.97 25.89
N THR A 68 15.32 14.71 25.36
CA THR A 68 15.84 13.35 25.14
C THR A 68 15.88 12.55 26.44
N GLU A 69 16.46 13.12 27.52
CA GLU A 69 16.45 12.52 28.85
C GLU A 69 15.02 12.26 29.38
N ARG A 70 14.10 13.20 29.16
CA ARG A 70 12.70 13.04 29.58
C ARG A 70 11.94 11.94 28.80
N LEU A 71 12.39 11.62 27.60
CA LEU A 71 11.82 10.53 26.78
C LEU A 71 12.31 9.15 27.22
N GLY A 72 13.36 9.08 28.04
CA GLY A 72 13.87 7.86 28.62
C GLY A 72 14.96 7.18 27.79
N GLU A 73 15.27 5.93 28.12
CA GLU A 73 16.38 5.15 27.53
C GLU A 73 16.19 4.92 26.02
N VAL A 74 14.94 4.76 25.57
CA VAL A 74 14.59 4.56 24.17
C VAL A 74 13.70 5.72 23.68
N PRO A 75 14.29 6.85 23.23
CA PRO A 75 13.51 8.01 22.80
C PRO A 75 12.64 7.73 21.58
N VAL A 76 13.11 6.89 20.64
CA VAL A 76 12.40 6.55 19.39
C VAL A 76 12.53 5.05 19.10
N ALA A 77 11.39 4.36 19.02
CA ALA A 77 11.29 2.97 18.59
C ALA A 77 10.51 2.86 17.29
N VAL A 78 10.99 2.03 16.35
CA VAL A 78 10.27 1.69 15.11
C VAL A 78 9.92 0.21 15.14
N VAL A 79 8.63 -0.11 15.03
CA VAL A 79 8.12 -1.48 15.00
C VAL A 79 7.83 -1.86 13.56
N GLU A 80 8.48 -2.91 13.05
CA GLU A 80 8.32 -3.42 11.68
C GLU A 80 8.02 -4.92 11.72
N LYS A 81 6.93 -5.33 11.07
CA LYS A 81 6.51 -6.73 11.03
C LYS A 81 7.36 -7.59 10.09
N GLY A 82 7.95 -7.01 9.06
CA GLY A 82 8.84 -7.70 8.12
C GLY A 82 10.18 -8.07 8.74
N LYS A 83 10.89 -9.00 8.10
CA LYS A 83 12.24 -9.44 8.51
C LYS A 83 13.24 -8.29 8.60
N VAL A 84 13.06 -7.30 7.73
CA VAL A 84 13.84 -6.04 7.70
C VAL A 84 12.93 -4.90 7.25
N CYS A 85 13.28 -3.66 7.57
CA CYS A 85 12.60 -2.49 7.00
C CYS A 85 12.64 -2.55 5.47
N GLY A 86 11.52 -2.30 4.82
CA GLY A 86 11.41 -2.39 3.36
C GLY A 86 11.02 -3.76 2.80
N ALA A 87 11.05 -4.85 3.59
CA ALA A 87 10.70 -6.19 3.12
C ALA A 87 9.30 -6.28 2.49
N HIS A 88 8.35 -5.47 2.94
CA HIS A 88 6.97 -5.43 2.44
C HIS A 88 6.69 -4.20 1.56
N ASN A 89 7.71 -3.43 1.18
CA ASN A 89 7.57 -2.23 0.38
C ASN A 89 7.67 -2.52 -1.12
N LEU A 90 6.70 -2.03 -1.89
CA LEU A 90 6.67 -2.16 -3.34
C LEU A 90 6.10 -0.89 -3.97
N SER A 91 6.80 -0.39 -5.00
CA SER A 91 6.33 0.73 -5.80
C SER A 91 6.90 0.68 -7.21
N GLY A 92 6.41 1.50 -8.12
CA GLY A 92 6.89 1.64 -9.48
C GLY A 92 8.39 1.79 -9.68
N ALA A 93 9.19 2.63 -9.14
CA ALA A 93 8.98 3.81 -8.32
C ALA A 93 9.78 4.97 -8.90
N ILE A 94 9.16 6.12 -8.99
CA ILE A 94 9.83 7.39 -9.29
C ILE A 94 9.62 8.33 -8.11
N MET A 95 10.71 8.81 -7.54
CA MET A 95 10.71 9.69 -6.36
C MET A 95 11.04 11.13 -6.75
N ARG A 96 10.26 12.09 -6.25
CA ARG A 96 10.65 13.50 -6.21
C ARG A 96 11.69 13.70 -5.10
N PRO A 97 12.77 14.46 -5.35
CA PRO A 97 13.88 14.60 -4.38
C PRO A 97 13.56 15.48 -3.18
N SER A 98 12.43 16.19 -3.17
CA SER A 98 12.14 17.25 -2.17
C SER A 98 12.26 16.78 -0.72
N ALA A 99 11.70 15.60 -0.38
CA ALA A 99 11.77 15.08 0.98
C ALA A 99 13.18 14.59 1.36
N MET A 100 13.93 14.06 0.41
CA MET A 100 15.34 13.68 0.64
C MET A 100 16.21 14.90 0.89
N ASN A 101 16.03 15.94 0.08
CA ASN A 101 16.76 17.22 0.25
C ASN A 101 16.44 17.90 1.59
N GLU A 102 15.18 17.77 2.07
CA GLU A 102 14.77 18.33 3.35
C GLU A 102 15.35 17.55 4.53
N LEU A 103 15.26 16.20 4.46
CA LEU A 103 15.68 15.34 5.55
C LEU A 103 17.20 15.18 5.64
N PHE A 104 17.90 15.19 4.51
CA PHE A 104 19.35 14.98 4.40
C PHE A 104 20.02 16.02 3.51
N PRO A 105 20.00 17.31 3.89
CA PRO A 105 20.53 18.41 3.06
C PRO A 105 22.03 18.27 2.75
N ASP A 106 22.78 17.61 3.62
CA ASP A 106 24.22 17.42 3.50
C ASP A 106 24.63 16.14 2.75
N VAL A 107 23.65 15.32 2.31
CA VAL A 107 23.90 14.08 1.56
C VAL A 107 23.70 14.31 0.07
N ALA A 108 24.77 14.18 -0.70
CA ALA A 108 24.69 14.37 -2.15
C ALA A 108 23.73 13.34 -2.81
N PRO A 109 22.98 13.73 -3.86
CA PRO A 109 22.09 12.80 -4.56
C PRO A 109 22.79 11.56 -5.14
N SER A 110 24.08 11.62 -5.40
CA SER A 110 24.91 10.46 -5.79
C SER A 110 25.01 9.37 -4.71
N ASP A 111 24.79 9.73 -3.44
CA ASP A 111 24.90 8.83 -2.30
C ASP A 111 23.53 8.29 -1.85
N TRP A 112 22.47 8.68 -2.54
CA TRP A 112 21.14 8.14 -2.32
C TRP A 112 20.98 6.75 -2.97
N PRO A 113 20.13 5.88 -2.42
CA PRO A 113 19.89 4.55 -2.99
C PRO A 113 18.98 4.68 -4.23
N THR A 114 19.52 5.19 -5.33
CA THR A 114 18.77 5.43 -6.58
C THR A 114 19.45 4.77 -7.77
N TYR A 115 18.67 4.54 -8.81
CA TYR A 115 19.14 4.07 -10.13
C TYR A 115 19.41 5.23 -11.10
N GLY A 116 19.53 6.44 -10.58
CA GLY A 116 19.80 7.66 -11.31
C GLY A 116 18.58 8.53 -11.58
N GLU A 117 18.84 9.72 -12.11
CA GLU A 117 17.80 10.66 -12.56
C GLU A 117 17.04 10.07 -13.76
N VAL A 118 15.74 10.38 -13.87
CA VAL A 118 14.91 9.94 -15.00
C VAL A 118 15.50 10.42 -16.34
N PRO A 119 15.95 9.51 -17.21
CA PRO A 119 16.73 9.89 -18.41
C PRO A 119 15.85 10.44 -19.54
N GLY A 120 14.55 10.33 -19.43
CA GLY A 120 13.58 10.78 -20.41
C GLY A 120 12.26 10.02 -20.27
N GLU A 121 11.26 10.42 -21.05
CA GLU A 121 9.89 9.93 -20.88
C GLU A 121 9.25 9.56 -22.21
N ALA A 122 8.34 8.59 -22.17
CA ALA A 122 7.44 8.27 -23.25
C ALA A 122 6.08 7.80 -22.69
N VAL A 123 5.01 8.22 -23.34
CA VAL A 123 3.66 7.75 -23.01
C VAL A 123 3.02 7.16 -24.25
N TYR A 124 2.46 5.96 -24.12
CA TYR A 124 1.80 5.28 -25.21
C TYR A 124 0.33 5.00 -24.87
N LEU A 125 -0.53 5.26 -25.85
CA LEU A 125 -1.88 4.74 -25.87
C LEU A 125 -1.87 3.39 -26.58
N MET A 126 -2.11 2.33 -25.84
CA MET A 126 -2.20 0.97 -26.36
C MET A 126 -3.61 0.78 -26.94
N LEU A 127 -3.72 0.63 -28.24
CA LEU A 127 -5.01 0.52 -28.94
C LEU A 127 -5.51 -0.94 -28.96
N THR A 128 -4.60 -1.85 -29.20
CA THR A 128 -4.86 -3.31 -29.29
C THR A 128 -3.68 -4.09 -28.74
N GLY A 129 -3.77 -5.41 -28.71
CA GLY A 129 -2.63 -6.29 -28.36
C GLY A 129 -1.45 -6.25 -29.36
N LYS A 130 -1.51 -5.43 -30.41
CA LYS A 130 -0.45 -5.33 -31.43
C LYS A 130 -0.11 -3.88 -31.82
N GLN A 131 -0.94 -2.92 -31.46
CA GLN A 131 -0.85 -1.54 -31.92
C GLN A 131 -0.81 -0.57 -30.76
N SER A 132 0.12 0.35 -30.79
CA SER A 132 0.24 1.46 -29.86
C SER A 132 0.55 2.76 -30.60
N VAL A 133 0.20 3.88 -30.01
CA VAL A 133 0.51 5.21 -30.51
C VAL A 133 1.19 6.01 -29.43
N ARG A 134 2.35 6.59 -29.72
CA ARG A 134 3.00 7.52 -28.80
C ARG A 134 2.19 8.81 -28.75
N ILE A 135 1.85 9.24 -27.54
CA ILE A 135 1.16 10.52 -27.31
C ILE A 135 2.11 11.52 -26.64
N PRO A 136 1.86 12.82 -26.74
CA PRO A 136 2.57 13.82 -25.96
C PRO A 136 2.47 13.49 -24.47
N THR A 137 3.59 13.59 -23.74
CA THR A 137 3.62 13.30 -22.31
C THR A 137 2.70 14.27 -21.56
N PRO A 138 1.59 13.80 -20.95
CA PRO A 138 0.72 14.65 -20.15
C PRO A 138 1.50 15.30 -19.00
N PRO A 139 1.16 16.55 -18.61
CA PRO A 139 1.86 17.24 -17.52
C PRO A 139 2.03 16.43 -16.23
N PRO A 140 1.03 15.64 -15.76
CA PRO A 140 1.18 14.80 -14.57
C PRO A 140 2.26 13.71 -14.67
N PHE A 141 2.61 13.28 -15.89
CA PHE A 141 3.62 12.22 -16.14
C PHE A 141 5.02 12.76 -16.43
N LYS A 142 5.23 14.07 -16.29
CA LYS A 142 6.56 14.66 -16.43
C LYS A 142 7.40 14.37 -15.18
N ASN A 143 8.59 13.80 -15.39
CA ASN A 143 9.47 13.30 -14.33
C ASN A 143 10.89 13.89 -14.37
N HIS A 144 11.12 14.95 -15.14
CA HIS A 144 12.42 15.62 -15.17
C HIS A 144 12.84 16.06 -13.75
N GLY A 145 14.07 15.75 -13.35
CA GLY A 145 14.61 16.03 -12.02
C GLY A 145 14.14 15.06 -10.93
N ASN A 146 13.41 14.00 -11.29
CA ASN A 146 13.04 12.91 -10.38
C ASN A 146 14.00 11.72 -10.55
N TYR A 147 14.04 10.84 -9.57
CA TYR A 147 14.93 9.69 -9.52
C TYR A 147 14.16 8.38 -9.60
N VAL A 148 14.72 7.41 -10.34
CA VAL A 148 14.25 6.02 -10.30
C VAL A 148 14.85 5.34 -9.08
N ILE A 149 14.02 4.65 -8.30
CA ILE A 149 14.43 4.00 -7.05
C ILE A 149 13.81 2.61 -6.92
N SER A 150 14.32 1.84 -5.95
CA SER A 150 13.57 0.78 -5.26
C SER A 150 13.10 1.32 -3.92
N VAL A 151 11.80 1.24 -3.63
CA VAL A 151 11.29 1.70 -2.33
C VAL A 151 11.73 0.77 -1.19
N ALA A 152 11.99 -0.50 -1.49
CA ALA A 152 12.54 -1.44 -0.52
C ALA A 152 13.99 -1.07 -0.14
N GLU A 153 14.83 -0.70 -1.10
CA GLU A 153 16.21 -0.23 -0.86
C GLU A 153 16.23 1.13 -0.17
N LEU A 154 15.35 2.06 -0.57
CA LEU A 154 15.21 3.35 0.12
C LEU A 154 14.85 3.16 1.60
N SER A 155 13.92 2.25 1.91
CA SER A 155 13.53 2.00 3.29
C SER A 155 14.67 1.40 4.12
N ARG A 156 15.45 0.47 3.55
CA ARG A 156 16.66 -0.05 4.23
C ARG A 156 17.70 1.03 4.49
N TRP A 157 17.93 1.90 3.49
CA TRP A 157 18.86 3.02 3.64
C TRP A 157 18.40 4.01 4.73
N LEU A 158 17.10 4.35 4.76
CA LEU A 158 16.53 5.21 5.80
C LEU A 158 16.59 4.56 7.18
N ALA A 159 16.41 3.24 7.28
CA ALA A 159 16.52 2.49 8.52
C ALA A 159 17.95 2.50 9.07
N ASP A 160 18.95 2.27 8.21
CA ASP A 160 20.38 2.38 8.58
C ASP A 160 20.73 3.78 9.11
N LYS A 161 20.18 4.83 8.50
CA LYS A 161 20.37 6.21 8.99
C LYS A 161 19.71 6.42 10.36
N ALA A 162 18.47 5.94 10.54
CA ALA A 162 17.75 6.08 11.79
C ALA A 162 18.42 5.29 12.93
N GLU A 163 18.87 4.05 12.68
CA GLU A 163 19.58 3.21 13.64
C GLU A 163 20.89 3.86 14.08
N LYS A 164 21.70 4.37 13.13
CA LYS A 164 22.93 5.13 13.42
C LYS A 164 22.68 6.41 14.22
N ALA A 165 21.50 7.00 14.08
CA ALA A 165 21.09 8.16 14.86
C ALA A 165 20.47 7.81 16.23
N GLY A 166 20.33 6.52 16.56
CA GLY A 166 19.85 6.05 17.87
C GLY A 166 18.40 5.55 17.90
N ALA A 167 17.76 5.31 16.74
CA ALA A 167 16.46 4.62 16.72
C ALA A 167 16.61 3.16 17.17
N TYR A 168 15.65 2.68 17.96
CA TYR A 168 15.53 1.27 18.30
C TYR A 168 14.61 0.59 17.26
N LEU A 169 15.19 -0.24 16.39
CA LEU A 169 14.46 -0.93 15.33
C LEU A 169 14.00 -2.31 15.82
N LEU A 170 12.68 -2.48 15.96
CA LEU A 170 12.02 -3.74 16.30
C LEU A 170 11.49 -4.40 15.02
N THR A 171 12.37 -5.03 14.26
CA THR A 171 11.99 -5.88 13.11
C THR A 171 11.41 -7.21 13.57
N GLU A 172 10.77 -7.95 12.66
CA GLU A 172 10.07 -9.21 12.98
C GLU A 172 9.08 -9.06 14.15
N THR A 173 8.51 -7.86 14.30
CA THR A 173 7.59 -7.52 15.38
C THR A 173 6.34 -6.88 14.81
N SER A 174 5.21 -7.58 14.90
CA SER A 174 3.91 -7.03 14.49
C SER A 174 3.31 -6.20 15.63
N ALA A 175 2.70 -5.06 15.31
CA ALA A 175 1.88 -4.31 16.25
C ALA A 175 0.45 -4.86 16.18
N ALA A 176 0.01 -5.62 17.19
CA ALA A 176 -1.26 -6.34 17.17
C ALA A 176 -2.44 -5.49 17.65
N LYS A 177 -2.22 -4.62 18.66
CA LYS A 177 -3.27 -3.75 19.22
C LYS A 177 -2.78 -2.33 19.45
N LEU A 178 -3.71 -1.40 19.35
CA LEU A 178 -3.56 -0.01 19.80
C LEU A 178 -3.97 0.07 21.28
N LEU A 179 -3.08 0.51 22.14
CA LEU A 179 -3.37 0.66 23.56
C LEU A 179 -4.00 2.02 23.83
N VAL A 180 -5.18 2.00 24.42
CA VAL A 180 -5.98 3.20 24.71
C VAL A 180 -6.31 3.24 26.19
N ASP A 181 -6.00 4.38 26.81
CA ASP A 181 -6.36 4.69 28.18
C ASP A 181 -6.97 6.08 28.27
N HIS A 182 -8.12 6.22 28.97
CA HIS A 182 -8.85 7.49 29.11
C HIS A 182 -9.04 8.25 27.77
N ASN A 183 -9.47 7.54 26.71
CA ASN A 183 -9.69 8.08 25.37
C ASN A 183 -8.44 8.68 24.71
N LYS A 184 -7.26 8.21 25.08
CA LYS A 184 -5.96 8.60 24.55
C LYS A 184 -5.18 7.34 24.18
N VAL A 185 -4.51 7.37 23.04
CA VAL A 185 -3.54 6.33 22.67
C VAL A 185 -2.30 6.48 23.55
N VAL A 186 -1.92 5.39 24.20
CA VAL A 186 -0.77 5.34 25.11
C VAL A 186 0.32 4.36 24.65
N GLY A 187 0.18 3.78 23.46
CA GLY A 187 1.16 2.85 22.90
C GLY A 187 0.52 1.76 22.05
N ILE A 188 1.23 0.67 21.90
CA ILE A 188 0.81 -0.52 21.16
C ILE A 188 1.09 -1.79 21.96
N ARG A 189 0.38 -2.88 21.64
CA ARG A 189 0.79 -4.23 22.04
C ARG A 189 1.41 -4.93 20.84
N SER A 190 2.57 -5.54 21.05
CA SER A 190 3.19 -6.39 20.02
C SER A 190 2.41 -7.70 19.86
N GLY A 191 2.58 -8.36 18.71
CA GLY A 191 1.97 -9.65 18.44
C GLY A 191 2.67 -10.79 19.19
N ASP A 192 1.91 -11.83 19.52
CA ASP A 192 2.46 -13.08 20.03
C ASP A 192 3.31 -13.76 18.96
N LYS A 193 4.29 -14.55 19.39
CA LYS A 193 5.09 -15.46 18.55
C LYS A 193 4.86 -16.91 18.96
N GLY A 194 5.02 -17.84 18.02
CA GLY A 194 4.93 -19.27 18.32
C GLY A 194 3.52 -19.75 18.67
N ARG A 195 2.47 -19.17 18.08
CA ARG A 195 1.13 -19.74 18.15
C ARG A 195 0.92 -20.78 17.05
N GLY A 196 0.20 -21.84 17.37
CA GLY A 196 -0.26 -22.85 16.43
C GLY A 196 -1.50 -22.42 15.65
N LYS A 197 -1.95 -23.28 14.74
CA LYS A 197 -2.99 -23.01 13.75
C LYS A 197 -4.34 -22.61 14.35
N ASP A 198 -4.68 -23.19 15.49
CA ASP A 198 -5.92 -22.90 16.24
C ASP A 198 -5.73 -21.85 17.34
N GLY A 199 -4.54 -21.20 17.38
CA GLY A 199 -4.18 -20.15 18.34
C GLY A 199 -3.56 -20.66 19.64
N GLU A 200 -3.32 -21.96 19.77
CA GLU A 200 -2.66 -22.59 20.93
C GLU A 200 -1.18 -22.20 21.03
N PRO A 201 -0.62 -22.08 22.22
CA PRO A 201 0.80 -21.83 22.39
C PRO A 201 1.64 -23.07 22.04
N LEU A 202 2.64 -22.91 21.17
CA LEU A 202 3.61 -23.96 20.83
C LEU A 202 4.80 -23.92 21.79
N GLY A 203 5.76 -24.84 21.61
CA GLY A 203 6.93 -24.94 22.46
C GLY A 203 7.87 -23.71 22.45
N ASN A 204 7.76 -22.87 21.43
CA ASN A 204 8.49 -21.61 21.27
C ASN A 204 7.59 -20.38 21.45
N PHE A 205 6.47 -20.53 22.17
CA PHE A 205 5.54 -19.44 22.39
C PHE A 205 6.15 -18.30 23.22
N GLU A 206 6.03 -17.09 22.70
CA GLU A 206 6.38 -15.84 23.38
C GLU A 206 5.17 -14.91 23.31
N PRO A 207 4.62 -14.47 24.46
CA PRO A 207 3.52 -13.51 24.46
C PRO A 207 3.98 -12.14 23.97
N GLY A 208 3.12 -11.44 23.26
CA GLY A 208 3.34 -10.03 22.95
C GLY A 208 3.36 -9.17 24.21
N SER A 209 4.03 -8.03 24.17
CA SER A 209 4.20 -7.11 25.29
C SER A 209 3.57 -5.75 25.01
N ASP A 210 3.14 -5.07 26.07
CA ASP A 210 2.68 -3.68 26.00
C ASP A 210 3.90 -2.75 25.85
N VAL A 211 3.93 -1.99 24.76
CA VAL A 211 4.91 -0.94 24.48
C VAL A 211 4.23 0.39 24.72
N LEU A 212 4.49 1.03 25.84
CA LEU A 212 3.92 2.33 26.19
C LEU A 212 4.75 3.45 25.58
N ALA A 213 4.08 4.50 25.11
CA ALA A 213 4.72 5.64 24.46
C ALA A 213 4.00 6.95 24.77
N LYS A 214 4.73 8.05 24.77
CA LYS A 214 4.16 9.41 24.90
C LYS A 214 3.48 9.87 23.60
N ALA A 215 3.89 9.32 22.45
CA ALA A 215 3.26 9.49 21.15
C ALA A 215 3.36 8.21 20.32
N THR A 216 2.33 7.93 19.52
CA THR A 216 2.27 6.81 18.59
C THR A 216 2.13 7.34 17.16
N VAL A 217 2.94 6.84 16.24
CA VAL A 217 2.84 7.15 14.80
C VAL A 217 2.37 5.91 14.05
N LEU A 218 1.24 5.99 13.37
CA LEU A 218 0.72 4.93 12.51
C LEU A 218 1.17 5.18 11.05
N ALA A 219 2.24 4.51 10.65
CA ALA A 219 2.84 4.54 9.31
C ALA A 219 2.79 3.16 8.65
N GLU A 220 1.69 2.43 8.85
CA GLU A 220 1.49 1.03 8.45
C GLU A 220 1.35 0.83 6.93
N GLY A 221 1.36 1.92 6.16
CA GLY A 221 1.15 1.88 4.72
C GLY A 221 -0.30 1.55 4.36
N THR A 222 -0.48 0.83 3.25
CA THR A 222 -1.79 0.46 2.74
C THR A 222 -2.50 -0.55 3.66
N TRP A 223 -3.73 -0.25 4.05
CA TRP A 223 -4.57 -1.13 4.86
C TRP A 223 -4.02 -1.47 6.26
N GLY A 224 -3.37 -0.51 6.91
CA GLY A 224 -2.99 -0.66 8.31
C GLY A 224 -4.19 -1.04 9.18
N HIS A 225 -4.08 -2.15 9.93
CA HIS A 225 -5.19 -2.61 10.75
C HIS A 225 -5.39 -1.73 11.98
N LEU A 226 -4.30 -1.23 12.60
CA LEU A 226 -4.38 -0.27 13.71
C LEU A 226 -4.88 1.09 13.23
N THR A 227 -4.42 1.56 12.06
CA THR A 227 -4.94 2.78 11.42
C THR A 227 -6.44 2.69 11.20
N GLY A 228 -6.91 1.59 10.62
CA GLY A 228 -8.35 1.38 10.38
C GLY A 228 -9.17 1.28 11.68
N ALA A 229 -8.59 0.74 12.75
CA ALA A 229 -9.20 0.71 14.07
C ALA A 229 -9.24 2.10 14.73
N ALA A 230 -8.13 2.87 14.65
CA ALA A 230 -8.04 4.23 15.16
C ALA A 230 -9.05 5.16 14.48
N ILE A 231 -9.15 5.11 13.13
CA ILE A 231 -10.13 5.90 12.37
C ILE A 231 -11.55 5.67 12.89
N ARG A 232 -11.91 4.43 13.23
CA ARG A 232 -13.24 4.10 13.76
C ARG A 232 -13.40 4.46 15.23
N ALA A 233 -12.38 4.17 16.07
CA ALA A 233 -12.45 4.39 17.51
C ALA A 233 -12.50 5.89 17.88
N PHE A 234 -11.86 6.74 17.08
CA PHE A 234 -11.77 8.19 17.34
C PHE A 234 -12.57 9.04 16.33
N ASP A 235 -13.43 8.43 15.52
CA ASP A 235 -14.28 9.11 14.52
C ASP A 235 -13.47 10.06 13.60
N LEU A 236 -12.38 9.53 13.03
CA LEU A 236 -11.48 10.29 12.14
C LEU A 236 -11.89 10.22 10.67
N GLY A 237 -12.92 9.45 10.33
CA GLY A 237 -13.38 9.25 8.96
C GLY A 237 -13.93 10.51 8.31
N THR A 238 -14.02 10.50 6.97
CA THR A 238 -14.69 11.52 6.16
C THR A 238 -15.97 10.97 5.53
N GLU A 239 -16.75 11.83 4.84
CA GLU A 239 -17.92 11.40 4.07
C GLU A 239 -17.57 10.53 2.86
N ASP A 240 -16.30 10.61 2.39
CA ASP A 240 -15.81 9.86 1.25
C ASP A 240 -15.09 8.59 1.68
N SER A 241 -15.34 7.52 0.96
CA SER A 241 -14.62 6.27 1.17
C SER A 241 -13.30 6.28 0.43
N GLN A 242 -12.26 5.76 1.07
CA GLN A 242 -11.04 5.39 0.37
C GLN A 242 -11.38 4.33 -0.68
N VAL A 243 -10.80 4.47 -1.86
CA VAL A 243 -10.83 3.49 -2.94
C VAL A 243 -9.39 3.06 -3.25
N TRP A 244 -9.24 1.91 -3.84
CA TRP A 244 -7.95 1.24 -3.90
C TRP A 244 -7.64 0.76 -5.30
N ALA A 245 -6.36 0.67 -5.62
CA ALA A 245 -5.86 -0.07 -6.75
C ALA A 245 -4.95 -1.20 -6.29
N LEU A 246 -4.75 -2.19 -7.14
CA LEU A 246 -3.74 -3.22 -6.97
C LEU A 246 -2.64 -3.02 -8.02
N GLY A 247 -1.41 -2.87 -7.56
CA GLY A 247 -0.21 -2.91 -8.38
C GLY A 247 0.43 -4.29 -8.33
N VAL A 248 0.81 -4.81 -9.50
CA VAL A 248 1.66 -6.00 -9.64
C VAL A 248 2.91 -5.58 -10.42
N LYS A 249 4.07 -5.96 -9.91
CA LYS A 249 5.38 -5.55 -10.42
C LYS A 249 6.28 -6.76 -10.66
N GLU A 250 7.07 -6.68 -11.71
CA GLU A 250 8.20 -7.56 -11.95
C GLU A 250 9.47 -6.71 -12.16
N VAL A 251 10.62 -7.25 -11.78
CA VAL A 251 11.93 -6.73 -12.17
C VAL A 251 12.59 -7.75 -13.06
N TRP A 252 13.14 -7.27 -14.17
CA TRP A 252 13.79 -8.07 -15.18
C TRP A 252 15.22 -7.60 -15.40
N GLU A 253 16.16 -8.54 -15.47
CA GLU A 253 17.44 -8.30 -16.14
C GLU A 253 17.22 -8.29 -17.64
N VAL A 254 17.77 -7.32 -18.35
CA VAL A 254 17.60 -7.15 -19.78
C VAL A 254 18.94 -6.90 -20.47
N PRO A 255 19.16 -7.48 -21.67
CA PRO A 255 20.44 -7.32 -22.38
C PRO A 255 20.62 -5.92 -23.00
N THR A 256 19.54 -5.17 -23.18
CA THR A 256 19.57 -3.83 -23.77
C THR A 256 19.02 -2.81 -22.78
N PRO A 257 19.81 -1.79 -22.39
CA PRO A 257 19.40 -0.75 -21.47
C PRO A 257 18.15 0.00 -21.95
N LEU A 258 17.22 0.22 -21.05
CA LEU A 258 16.07 1.10 -21.29
C LEU A 258 16.49 2.56 -21.04
N THR A 259 16.32 3.42 -22.03
CA THR A 259 16.77 4.83 -21.99
C THR A 259 15.65 5.82 -21.66
N LYS A 260 14.46 5.34 -21.30
CA LYS A 260 13.29 6.19 -21.00
C LYS A 260 12.38 5.51 -19.99
N VAL A 261 11.76 6.32 -19.16
CA VAL A 261 10.59 5.94 -18.42
C VAL A 261 9.39 5.85 -19.37
N ILE A 262 8.69 4.73 -19.35
CA ILE A 262 7.53 4.48 -20.22
C ILE A 262 6.29 4.30 -19.35
N HIS A 263 5.22 5.01 -19.71
CA HIS A 263 3.88 4.79 -19.19
C HIS A 263 2.96 4.36 -20.34
N THR A 264 2.01 3.47 -20.06
CA THR A 264 0.99 3.11 -21.04
C THR A 264 -0.42 3.22 -20.47
N LEU A 265 -1.36 3.53 -21.34
CA LEU A 265 -2.79 3.64 -21.06
C LEU A 265 -3.57 2.81 -22.10
N GLY A 266 -4.78 2.34 -21.75
CA GLY A 266 -5.64 1.60 -22.65
C GLY A 266 -5.46 0.08 -22.54
N TRP A 267 -5.28 -0.61 -23.69
CA TRP A 267 -5.13 -2.07 -23.68
C TRP A 267 -3.99 -2.53 -22.71
N PRO A 268 -4.17 -3.63 -21.95
CA PRO A 268 -5.22 -4.63 -22.05
C PRO A 268 -6.49 -4.34 -21.22
N LEU A 269 -6.63 -3.15 -20.62
CA LEU A 269 -7.88 -2.77 -19.94
C LEU A 269 -9.01 -2.53 -20.96
N ARG A 270 -10.22 -2.90 -20.58
CA ARG A 270 -11.43 -2.67 -21.39
C ARG A 270 -11.95 -1.26 -21.15
N THR A 271 -12.11 -0.48 -22.20
CA THR A 271 -12.43 0.95 -22.12
C THR A 271 -13.92 1.27 -21.89
N ALA A 272 -14.81 0.27 -22.03
CA ALA A 272 -16.25 0.47 -21.83
C ALA A 272 -16.58 0.66 -20.34
N ALA A 273 -17.40 1.68 -20.04
CA ALA A 273 -17.74 2.10 -18.67
C ALA A 273 -18.34 0.99 -17.80
N LYS A 274 -19.06 0.02 -18.38
CA LYS A 274 -19.67 -1.09 -17.64
C LYS A 274 -18.66 -1.99 -16.92
N TYR A 275 -17.41 -2.06 -17.40
CA TYR A 275 -16.37 -2.88 -16.79
C TYR A 275 -15.64 -2.17 -15.64
N LYS A 276 -15.66 -0.83 -15.62
CA LYS A 276 -14.96 0.01 -14.64
C LYS A 276 -13.46 -0.31 -14.49
N GLU A 277 -12.84 -0.77 -15.55
CA GLU A 277 -11.40 -1.04 -15.57
C GLU A 277 -10.64 0.28 -15.74
N PHE A 278 -10.02 0.75 -14.68
CA PHE A 278 -9.19 1.96 -14.65
C PHE A 278 -7.76 1.58 -14.23
N GLY A 279 -6.76 2.17 -14.87
CA GLY A 279 -5.36 1.90 -14.53
C GLY A 279 -4.41 2.11 -15.70
N GLY A 280 -3.25 1.51 -15.61
CA GLY A 280 -2.20 1.59 -16.61
C GLY A 280 -0.94 0.83 -16.21
N SER A 281 0.09 0.93 -17.05
CA SER A 281 1.37 0.29 -16.79
C SER A 281 2.53 1.27 -16.74
N TRP A 282 3.63 0.80 -16.17
CA TRP A 282 4.91 1.48 -16.23
C TRP A 282 6.02 0.50 -16.64
N ILE A 283 7.07 1.04 -17.27
CA ILE A 283 8.35 0.35 -17.49
C ILE A 283 9.45 1.38 -17.22
N TYR A 284 10.26 1.15 -16.20
CA TYR A 284 11.29 2.08 -15.76
C TYR A 284 12.68 1.44 -15.82
N PRO A 285 13.70 2.16 -16.30
CA PRO A 285 15.08 1.67 -16.21
C PRO A 285 15.54 1.59 -14.76
N MET A 286 16.19 0.53 -14.38
CA MET A 286 16.86 0.36 -13.09
C MET A 286 18.35 0.09 -13.32
N GLY A 287 19.12 1.17 -13.56
CA GLY A 287 20.50 1.07 -14.04
C GLY A 287 20.58 0.62 -15.49
N ASP A 288 21.70 0.00 -15.87
CA ASP A 288 22.02 -0.36 -17.25
C ASP A 288 21.51 -1.74 -17.66
N ASP A 289 21.21 -2.60 -16.71
CA ASP A 289 20.91 -4.02 -16.95
C ASP A 289 19.52 -4.47 -16.45
N LYS A 290 18.72 -3.57 -15.84
CA LYS A 290 17.44 -3.94 -15.25
C LYS A 290 16.31 -3.00 -15.67
N VAL A 291 15.11 -3.56 -15.70
CA VAL A 291 13.86 -2.81 -15.85
C VAL A 291 12.83 -3.24 -14.80
N SER A 292 12.14 -2.25 -14.25
CA SER A 292 10.91 -2.45 -13.46
C SER A 292 9.73 -2.36 -14.40
N ILE A 293 8.93 -3.40 -14.48
CA ILE A 293 7.68 -3.42 -15.24
C ILE A 293 6.52 -3.75 -14.33
N GLY A 294 5.39 -3.06 -14.48
CA GLY A 294 4.21 -3.39 -13.70
C GLY A 294 2.93 -2.84 -14.29
N PHE A 295 1.85 -3.28 -13.69
CA PHE A 295 0.49 -2.87 -14.02
C PHE A 295 -0.28 -2.53 -12.76
N VAL A 296 -1.03 -1.42 -12.80
CA VAL A 296 -1.94 -1.00 -11.73
C VAL A 296 -3.36 -0.99 -12.26
N ALA A 297 -4.30 -1.51 -11.49
CA ALA A 297 -5.72 -1.36 -11.80
C ALA A 297 -6.53 -1.12 -10.53
N GLY A 298 -7.51 -0.21 -10.63
CA GLY A 298 -8.46 0.08 -9.56
C GLY A 298 -9.24 -1.16 -9.15
N LEU A 299 -9.51 -1.31 -7.86
CA LEU A 299 -10.26 -2.43 -7.32
C LEU A 299 -11.80 -2.23 -7.40
N ASP A 300 -12.25 -1.09 -7.94
CA ASP A 300 -13.66 -0.80 -8.24
C ASP A 300 -14.15 -1.42 -9.56
N TYR A 301 -13.37 -2.31 -10.20
CA TYR A 301 -13.79 -3.07 -11.38
C TYR A 301 -15.02 -3.95 -11.12
N ALA A 302 -15.74 -4.29 -12.21
CA ALA A 302 -17.05 -4.97 -12.14
C ALA A 302 -17.04 -6.43 -12.63
N ASP A 303 -15.96 -6.92 -13.24
CA ASP A 303 -15.89 -8.29 -13.76
C ASP A 303 -15.29 -9.26 -12.74
N VAL A 304 -16.03 -10.32 -12.40
CA VAL A 304 -15.60 -11.41 -11.50
C VAL A 304 -14.24 -11.99 -11.90
N GLU A 305 -13.97 -12.11 -13.21
CA GLU A 305 -12.76 -12.75 -13.74
C GLU A 305 -11.58 -11.76 -13.90
N PHE A 306 -11.64 -10.55 -13.33
CA PHE A 306 -10.58 -9.58 -13.48
C PHE A 306 -9.39 -9.89 -12.55
N SER A 307 -8.21 -10.03 -13.13
CA SER A 307 -6.95 -10.32 -12.43
C SER A 307 -5.84 -9.38 -12.88
N VAL A 308 -5.32 -8.55 -11.98
CA VAL A 308 -4.24 -7.63 -12.29
C VAL A 308 -2.95 -8.37 -12.63
N HIS A 309 -2.69 -9.52 -11.98
CA HIS A 309 -1.56 -10.38 -12.33
C HIS A 309 -1.64 -10.82 -13.80
N ASP A 310 -2.78 -11.39 -14.22
CA ASP A 310 -2.95 -11.89 -15.58
C ASP A 310 -3.03 -10.76 -16.63
N VAL A 311 -3.52 -9.58 -16.23
CA VAL A 311 -3.45 -8.35 -17.04
C VAL A 311 -1.98 -7.96 -17.31
N LEU A 312 -1.10 -8.03 -16.31
CA LEU A 312 0.34 -7.81 -16.51
C LEU A 312 0.93 -8.87 -17.45
N GLN A 313 0.56 -10.16 -17.29
CA GLN A 313 1.03 -11.20 -18.20
C GLN A 313 0.53 -10.94 -19.63
N GLN A 314 -0.71 -10.54 -19.80
CA GLN A 314 -1.26 -10.17 -21.11
C GLN A 314 -0.55 -8.94 -21.70
N PHE A 315 -0.26 -7.92 -20.91
CA PHE A 315 0.48 -6.73 -21.32
C PHE A 315 1.86 -7.07 -21.92
N LYS A 316 2.57 -8.01 -21.32
CA LYS A 316 3.89 -8.47 -21.80
C LYS A 316 3.86 -9.18 -23.16
N THR A 317 2.69 -9.64 -23.61
CA THR A 317 2.56 -10.25 -24.95
C THR A 317 2.55 -9.22 -26.09
N HIS A 318 2.35 -7.93 -25.79
CA HIS A 318 2.40 -6.89 -26.81
C HIS A 318 3.80 -6.78 -27.43
N PRO A 319 3.96 -6.74 -28.78
CA PRO A 319 5.27 -6.79 -29.45
C PRO A 319 6.28 -5.75 -28.96
N GLN A 320 5.83 -4.51 -28.72
CA GLN A 320 6.70 -3.44 -28.20
C GLN A 320 7.22 -3.75 -26.80
N ILE A 321 6.38 -4.32 -25.93
CA ILE A 321 6.77 -4.64 -24.54
C ILE A 321 7.63 -5.88 -24.52
N ARG A 322 7.25 -6.91 -25.27
CA ARG A 322 8.04 -8.12 -25.43
C ARG A 322 9.45 -7.82 -25.93
N GLY A 323 9.59 -6.90 -26.90
CA GLY A 323 10.91 -6.49 -27.42
C GLY A 323 11.83 -5.83 -26.38
N ILE A 324 11.27 -5.18 -25.34
CA ILE A 324 12.07 -4.65 -24.20
C ILE A 324 12.61 -5.80 -23.33
N LEU A 325 11.82 -6.87 -23.17
CA LEU A 325 12.14 -8.01 -22.29
C LEU A 325 12.87 -9.13 -23.03
N GLU A 326 13.05 -9.04 -24.35
CA GLU A 326 13.63 -10.09 -25.17
C GLU A 326 15.06 -10.43 -24.75
N GLY A 327 15.32 -11.72 -24.54
CA GLY A 327 16.61 -12.21 -24.02
C GLY A 327 16.84 -11.94 -22.53
N GLY A 328 15.87 -11.32 -21.85
CA GLY A 328 15.93 -11.00 -20.43
C GLY A 328 15.48 -12.15 -19.53
N LYS A 329 15.64 -11.94 -18.23
CA LYS A 329 15.23 -12.86 -17.15
C LYS A 329 14.49 -12.12 -16.05
N ARG A 330 13.33 -12.63 -15.65
CA ARG A 330 12.61 -12.13 -14.46
C ARG A 330 13.37 -12.51 -13.19
N ILE A 331 13.69 -11.52 -12.35
CA ILE A 331 14.47 -11.70 -11.12
C ILE A 331 13.71 -11.35 -9.84
N ALA A 332 12.61 -10.56 -9.93
CA ALA A 332 11.78 -10.26 -8.79
C ALA A 332 10.31 -10.11 -9.23
N TRP A 333 9.41 -10.29 -8.27
CA TRP A 333 7.99 -10.07 -8.41
C TRP A 333 7.40 -9.61 -7.08
N GLY A 334 6.32 -8.84 -7.15
CA GLY A 334 5.56 -8.46 -5.96
C GLY A 334 4.23 -7.82 -6.32
N ALA A 335 3.38 -7.68 -5.29
CA ALA A 335 2.08 -7.04 -5.40
C ALA A 335 1.77 -6.21 -4.16
N LYS A 336 1.11 -5.05 -4.35
CA LYS A 336 0.67 -4.18 -3.25
C LYS A 336 -0.52 -3.35 -3.68
N ALA A 337 -1.49 -3.19 -2.77
CA ALA A 337 -2.58 -2.24 -2.97
C ALA A 337 -2.08 -0.80 -2.73
N ILE A 338 -2.77 0.16 -3.35
CA ILE A 338 -2.43 1.60 -3.33
C ILE A 338 -3.71 2.37 -3.02
N PRO A 339 -3.72 3.37 -2.11
CA PRO A 339 -4.87 4.21 -1.88
C PRO A 339 -5.09 5.18 -3.06
N GLU A 340 -6.29 5.24 -3.60
CA GLU A 340 -6.67 6.08 -4.75
C GLU A 340 -7.84 7.04 -4.49
N GLY A 341 -8.33 7.13 -3.25
CA GLY A 341 -9.45 8.01 -2.89
C GLY A 341 -9.14 9.50 -3.00
N GLY A 342 -7.86 9.85 -2.93
CA GLY A 342 -7.39 11.22 -3.07
C GLY A 342 -7.80 12.13 -1.90
N TYR A 343 -7.82 13.44 -2.16
CA TYR A 343 -7.98 14.49 -1.14
C TYR A 343 -9.24 14.33 -0.26
N TRP A 344 -10.38 13.99 -0.87
CA TRP A 344 -11.65 13.90 -0.13
C TRP A 344 -11.74 12.69 0.82
N ALA A 345 -10.95 11.65 0.56
CA ALA A 345 -10.92 10.42 1.33
C ALA A 345 -9.80 10.38 2.39
N MET A 346 -9.03 11.46 2.54
CA MET A 346 -8.05 11.57 3.61
C MET A 346 -8.80 11.69 4.96
N PRO A 347 -8.54 10.81 5.94
CA PRO A 347 -9.13 10.94 7.28
C PRO A 347 -8.53 12.14 8.02
N LYS A 348 -9.09 12.51 9.16
CA LYS A 348 -8.35 13.31 10.13
C LYS A 348 -7.11 12.54 10.55
N LEU A 349 -5.98 13.23 10.60
CA LEU A 349 -4.66 12.60 10.71
C LEU A 349 -4.13 12.50 12.14
N ALA A 350 -4.90 12.97 13.13
CA ALA A 350 -4.49 12.93 14.53
C ALA A 350 -5.66 12.70 15.47
N ALA A 351 -5.37 12.03 16.59
CA ALA A 351 -6.21 11.93 17.78
C ALA A 351 -5.30 12.04 19.01
N PRO A 352 -5.85 12.14 20.24
CA PRO A 352 -5.02 12.20 21.44
C PRO A 352 -4.02 11.04 21.51
N GLY A 353 -2.73 11.37 21.54
CA GLY A 353 -1.63 10.41 21.62
C GLY A 353 -1.23 9.72 20.32
N VAL A 354 -1.89 9.98 19.18
CA VAL A 354 -1.61 9.29 17.91
C VAL A 354 -1.65 10.22 16.71
N VAL A 355 -0.80 9.97 15.73
CA VAL A 355 -0.83 10.58 14.38
C VAL A 355 -0.77 9.48 13.30
N ILE A 356 -1.33 9.79 12.12
CA ILE A 356 -1.38 8.90 10.94
C ILE A 356 -0.53 9.51 9.83
N ALA A 357 0.41 8.76 9.27
CA ALA A 357 1.35 9.24 8.25
C ALA A 357 1.40 8.34 7.00
N GLY A 358 1.73 8.92 5.86
CA GLY A 358 1.91 8.24 4.58
C GLY A 358 0.62 7.64 4.00
N ASP A 359 0.74 6.49 3.36
CA ASP A 359 -0.37 5.78 2.72
C ASP A 359 -1.47 5.36 3.70
N SER A 360 -1.16 5.24 4.99
CA SER A 360 -2.14 5.05 6.06
C SER A 360 -3.16 6.20 6.11
N GLY A 361 -2.73 7.43 5.81
CA GLY A 361 -3.58 8.60 5.64
C GLY A 361 -4.10 8.82 4.21
N GLY A 362 -3.80 7.91 3.27
CA GLY A 362 -4.24 8.04 1.88
C GLY A 362 -3.47 9.08 1.05
N MET A 363 -2.25 9.41 1.42
CA MET A 363 -1.47 10.50 0.83
C MET A 363 -0.78 10.11 -0.49
N VAL A 364 -1.57 9.73 -1.50
CA VAL A 364 -1.11 9.38 -2.85
C VAL A 364 -1.78 10.25 -3.91
N ASN A 365 -0.97 10.91 -4.72
CA ASN A 365 -1.43 11.68 -5.88
C ASN A 365 -1.53 10.75 -7.09
N VAL A 366 -2.72 10.18 -7.27
CA VAL A 366 -3.01 9.17 -8.30
C VAL A 366 -2.72 9.66 -9.72
N PRO A 367 -3.18 10.86 -10.15
CA PRO A 367 -2.91 11.34 -11.51
C PRO A 367 -1.43 11.55 -11.82
N GLU A 368 -0.61 11.83 -10.83
CA GLU A 368 0.84 12.03 -10.98
C GLU A 368 1.65 10.76 -10.72
N LEU A 369 1.00 9.68 -10.23
CA LEU A 369 1.64 8.43 -9.81
C LEU A 369 2.75 8.68 -8.77
N LYS A 370 2.46 9.52 -7.79
CA LYS A 370 3.41 9.98 -6.76
C LYS A 370 2.82 9.80 -5.36
N GLY A 371 3.60 9.16 -4.47
CA GLY A 371 3.25 8.94 -3.07
C GLY A 371 4.47 8.99 -2.16
N ILE A 372 5.63 8.51 -2.61
CA ILE A 372 6.81 8.28 -1.76
C ILE A 372 7.27 9.57 -1.06
N HIS A 373 7.43 10.66 -1.78
CA HIS A 373 7.84 11.94 -1.19
C HIS A 373 6.76 12.53 -0.26
N TYR A 374 5.46 12.29 -0.52
CA TYR A 374 4.40 12.68 0.41
C TYR A 374 4.42 11.84 1.68
N ALA A 375 4.66 10.54 1.55
CA ALA A 375 4.86 9.67 2.71
C ALA A 375 6.01 10.18 3.59
N MET A 376 7.16 10.51 3.00
CA MET A 376 8.30 11.08 3.72
C MET A 376 7.99 12.45 4.32
N HIS A 377 7.42 13.39 3.56
CA HIS A 377 7.04 14.71 4.08
C HIS A 377 6.04 14.62 5.23
N SER A 378 5.06 13.70 5.15
CA SER A 378 4.13 13.50 6.26
C SER A 378 4.83 12.98 7.52
N GLY A 379 5.83 12.11 7.37
CA GLY A 379 6.68 11.66 8.46
C GLY A 379 7.51 12.79 9.08
N ILE A 380 8.11 13.65 8.25
CA ILE A 380 8.85 14.84 8.70
C ILE A 380 7.94 15.77 9.51
N LEU A 381 6.75 16.11 8.96
CA LEU A 381 5.77 16.94 9.65
C LEU A 381 5.29 16.29 10.96
N ALA A 382 5.06 14.97 10.98
CA ALA A 382 4.68 14.24 12.19
C ALA A 382 5.76 14.39 13.27
N ALA A 383 7.02 14.20 12.92
CA ALA A 383 8.15 14.37 13.85
C ALA A 383 8.21 15.78 14.43
N GLU A 384 8.08 16.81 13.61
CA GLU A 384 8.15 18.21 14.04
C GLU A 384 7.01 18.59 14.99
N HIS A 385 5.77 18.14 14.68
CA HIS A 385 4.62 18.39 15.53
C HIS A 385 4.65 17.57 16.83
N ILE A 386 5.07 16.31 16.78
CA ILE A 386 5.28 15.49 17.98
C ILE A 386 6.34 16.11 18.87
N TYR A 387 7.50 16.48 18.32
CA TYR A 387 8.56 17.15 19.07
C TYR A 387 8.06 18.42 19.78
N GLY A 388 7.37 19.30 19.06
CA GLY A 388 6.82 20.53 19.61
C GLY A 388 5.83 20.29 20.76
N GLN A 389 4.93 19.32 20.60
CA GLN A 389 3.95 18.99 21.62
C GLN A 389 4.58 18.30 22.84
N LEU A 390 5.51 17.37 22.63
CA LEU A 390 6.24 16.73 23.72
C LEU A 390 7.08 17.75 24.50
N LYS A 391 7.70 18.73 23.84
CA LYS A 391 8.39 19.83 24.50
C LYS A 391 7.46 20.67 25.38
N ALA A 392 6.22 20.88 24.93
CA ALA A 392 5.17 21.56 25.70
C ALA A 392 4.47 20.64 26.74
N ASN A 393 4.92 19.41 26.89
CA ASN A 393 4.31 18.37 27.74
C ASN A 393 2.84 18.08 27.39
N SER A 394 2.51 18.12 26.09
CA SER A 394 1.18 17.88 25.54
C SER A 394 1.16 16.59 24.71
N SER A 395 0.01 15.97 24.62
CA SER A 395 -0.29 14.84 23.71
C SER A 395 -1.39 15.18 22.70
N ASP A 396 -1.71 16.47 22.54
CA ASP A 396 -2.61 16.94 21.50
C ASP A 396 -1.83 17.21 20.21
N PHE A 397 -1.98 16.31 19.24
CA PHE A 397 -1.33 16.40 17.94
C PHE A 397 -2.24 16.95 16.83
N SER A 398 -3.36 17.57 17.16
CA SER A 398 -4.36 18.08 16.20
C SER A 398 -3.77 19.08 15.19
N SER A 399 -2.76 19.84 15.58
CA SER A 399 -2.06 20.77 14.69
C SER A 399 -1.37 20.11 13.50
N TYR A 400 -1.03 18.82 13.59
CA TYR A 400 -0.44 18.05 12.49
C TYR A 400 -1.39 17.91 11.31
N ASP A 401 -2.69 17.67 11.55
CA ASP A 401 -3.70 17.56 10.50
C ASP A 401 -3.73 18.84 9.63
N ALA A 402 -3.83 20.00 10.27
CA ALA A 402 -3.79 21.29 9.58
C ALA A 402 -2.47 21.49 8.80
N ALA A 403 -1.33 21.13 9.40
CA ALA A 403 -0.02 21.27 8.76
C ALA A 403 0.10 20.43 7.49
N VAL A 404 -0.41 19.20 7.48
CA VAL A 404 -0.43 18.35 6.27
C VAL A 404 -1.30 18.99 5.19
N HIS A 405 -2.49 19.49 5.53
CA HIS A 405 -3.38 20.15 4.57
C HIS A 405 -2.79 21.44 4.00
N ASP A 406 -2.03 22.20 4.79
CA ASP A 406 -1.38 23.44 4.37
C ASP A 406 -0.04 23.21 3.65
N SER A 407 0.50 22.01 3.70
CA SER A 407 1.76 21.61 3.05
C SER A 407 1.63 21.40 1.55
N VAL A 408 2.72 20.98 0.92
CA VAL A 408 2.73 20.52 -0.47
C VAL A 408 1.78 19.33 -0.69
N ILE A 409 1.63 18.46 0.32
CA ILE A 409 0.75 17.29 0.25
C ILE A 409 -0.69 17.73 0.00
N GLY A 410 -1.27 18.52 0.92
CA GLY A 410 -2.66 18.95 0.82
C GLY A 410 -2.92 19.81 -0.43
N LYS A 411 -1.99 20.72 -0.76
CA LYS A 411 -2.10 21.59 -1.96
C LYS A 411 -2.12 20.82 -3.27
N ASP A 412 -1.22 19.86 -3.44
CA ASP A 412 -1.15 19.06 -4.67
C ASP A 412 -2.32 18.08 -4.75
N MET A 413 -2.68 17.41 -3.66
CA MET A 413 -3.85 16.53 -3.61
C MET A 413 -5.15 17.29 -3.85
N PHE A 414 -5.28 18.53 -3.36
CA PHE A 414 -6.45 19.37 -3.64
C PHE A 414 -6.56 19.75 -5.13
N ARG A 415 -5.44 19.97 -5.82
CA ARG A 415 -5.44 20.22 -7.27
C ARG A 415 -5.95 19.04 -8.08
N THR A 416 -5.70 17.82 -7.62
CA THR A 416 -6.06 16.57 -8.32
C THR A 416 -7.31 15.89 -7.76
N ARG A 417 -7.98 16.50 -6.78
CA ARG A 417 -9.04 15.92 -5.93
C ARG A 417 -10.19 15.21 -6.63
N ASN A 418 -10.48 15.57 -7.89
CA ASN A 418 -11.59 15.01 -8.68
C ASN A 418 -11.11 14.26 -9.93
N MET A 419 -9.82 13.95 -10.07
CA MET A 419 -9.30 13.41 -11.35
C MET A 419 -9.51 11.90 -11.52
N LYS A 420 -9.78 11.13 -10.46
CA LYS A 420 -10.12 9.70 -10.58
C LYS A 420 -11.59 9.47 -10.93
N GLN A 421 -12.49 10.15 -10.27
CA GLN A 421 -13.94 9.92 -10.32
C GLN A 421 -14.55 9.97 -11.74
N PRO A 422 -14.08 10.82 -12.68
CA PRO A 422 -14.61 10.86 -14.06
C PRO A 422 -14.47 9.55 -14.83
N PHE A 423 -13.49 8.70 -14.49
CA PHE A 423 -13.30 7.41 -15.17
C PHE A 423 -14.42 6.40 -14.92
N SER A 424 -15.28 6.63 -13.93
CA SER A 424 -16.56 5.91 -13.80
C SER A 424 -17.46 6.03 -15.03
N LYS A 425 -17.25 7.07 -15.88
CA LYS A 425 -17.93 7.29 -17.16
C LYS A 425 -17.23 6.61 -18.36
N GLY A 426 -16.21 5.77 -18.08
CA GLY A 426 -15.38 5.10 -19.07
C GLY A 426 -14.13 5.90 -19.44
N PHE A 427 -13.20 5.22 -20.09
CA PHE A 427 -11.83 5.72 -20.34
C PHE A 427 -11.79 7.05 -21.14
N PHE A 428 -12.49 7.14 -22.26
CA PHE A 428 -12.40 8.31 -23.14
C PHE A 428 -13.10 9.54 -22.56
N VAL A 429 -14.30 9.38 -22.00
CA VAL A 429 -15.05 10.48 -21.38
C VAL A 429 -14.32 10.96 -20.12
N GLY A 430 -13.90 10.03 -19.28
CA GLY A 430 -13.11 10.34 -18.08
C GLY A 430 -11.82 11.08 -18.43
N GLY A 431 -11.08 10.59 -19.43
CA GLY A 431 -9.85 11.20 -19.90
C GLY A 431 -10.04 12.63 -20.43
N ALA A 432 -11.12 12.90 -21.18
CA ALA A 432 -11.45 14.25 -21.65
C ALA A 432 -11.70 15.22 -20.49
N ILE A 433 -12.48 14.79 -19.48
CA ILE A 433 -12.74 15.58 -18.28
C ILE A 433 -11.45 15.85 -17.50
N VAL A 434 -10.62 14.83 -17.31
CA VAL A 434 -9.32 14.98 -16.59
C VAL A 434 -8.38 15.92 -17.35
N ASN A 435 -8.33 15.87 -18.69
CA ASN A 435 -7.54 16.83 -19.46
C ASN A 435 -8.00 18.28 -19.25
N ALA A 436 -9.31 18.53 -19.14
CA ALA A 436 -9.85 19.85 -18.79
C ALA A 436 -9.44 20.27 -17.36
N MET A 437 -9.45 19.33 -16.40
CA MET A 437 -8.96 19.59 -15.03
C MET A 437 -7.47 19.92 -15.01
N VAL A 438 -6.65 19.18 -15.74
CA VAL A 438 -5.22 19.45 -15.87
C VAL A 438 -4.96 20.83 -16.44
N ALA A 439 -5.64 21.20 -17.56
CA ALA A 439 -5.51 22.51 -18.19
C ALA A 439 -5.91 23.67 -17.27
N THR A 440 -6.87 23.45 -16.40
CA THR A 440 -7.35 24.47 -15.44
C THR A 440 -6.71 24.38 -14.05
N LYS A 441 -5.69 23.53 -13.88
CA LYS A 441 -5.01 23.26 -12.59
C LYS A 441 -6.01 22.86 -11.49
N GLY A 442 -6.97 21.99 -11.82
CA GLY A 442 -7.97 21.46 -10.90
C GLY A 442 -9.16 22.39 -10.61
N ARG A 443 -9.28 23.54 -11.32
CA ARG A 443 -10.38 24.49 -11.09
C ARG A 443 -11.69 24.06 -11.74
N LEU A 444 -11.66 23.41 -12.92
CA LEU A 444 -12.83 22.99 -13.68
C LEU A 444 -12.69 21.53 -14.17
N PRO A 445 -13.77 20.75 -14.07
CA PRO A 445 -14.96 21.02 -13.29
C PRO A 445 -14.67 21.03 -11.80
N GLY A 446 -15.24 22.02 -11.09
CA GLY A 446 -15.08 22.18 -9.65
C GLY A 446 -16.02 21.28 -8.84
N GLY A 447 -16.19 21.63 -7.57
CA GLY A 447 -17.08 20.93 -6.64
C GLY A 447 -16.42 19.70 -5.99
N HIS A 448 -17.26 18.94 -5.29
CA HIS A 448 -16.92 17.71 -4.60
C HIS A 448 -17.53 16.51 -5.35
N TRP A 449 -16.68 15.63 -5.88
CA TRP A 449 -17.11 14.41 -6.57
C TRP A 449 -16.84 13.23 -5.64
N LYS A 450 -17.93 12.63 -5.14
CA LYS A 450 -17.86 11.55 -4.14
C LYS A 450 -17.20 10.28 -4.70
N THR A 451 -16.51 9.58 -3.82
CA THR A 451 -16.04 8.21 -4.02
C THR A 451 -16.98 7.22 -3.33
N HIS A 452 -17.05 6.00 -3.85
CA HIS A 452 -17.83 4.90 -3.28
C HIS A 452 -16.89 3.74 -2.95
N PRO A 453 -17.13 2.98 -1.88
CA PRO A 453 -16.26 1.87 -1.52
C PRO A 453 -16.18 0.81 -2.64
N ASP A 454 -15.00 0.29 -2.90
CA ASP A 454 -14.79 -0.77 -3.93
C ASP A 454 -15.65 -2.02 -3.68
N LYS A 455 -15.90 -2.34 -2.40
CA LYS A 455 -16.73 -3.48 -1.99
C LYS A 455 -18.22 -3.32 -2.33
N ASP A 456 -18.69 -2.09 -2.58
CA ASP A 456 -20.08 -1.82 -2.94
C ASP A 456 -20.33 -2.00 -4.44
N GLN A 457 -19.27 -2.24 -5.23
CA GLN A 457 -19.39 -2.46 -6.67
C GLN A 457 -20.06 -3.82 -6.96
N PRO A 458 -21.24 -3.82 -7.61
CA PRO A 458 -21.86 -5.05 -8.09
C PRO A 458 -20.99 -5.75 -9.15
N MET A 459 -20.85 -7.06 -9.01
CA MET A 459 -19.98 -7.88 -9.85
C MET A 459 -20.80 -8.70 -10.85
N PHE A 460 -20.26 -8.91 -12.04
CA PHE A 460 -20.86 -9.75 -13.07
C PHE A 460 -19.79 -10.54 -13.85
N ARG A 461 -20.19 -11.64 -14.51
CA ARG A 461 -19.27 -12.40 -15.37
C ARG A 461 -19.14 -11.74 -16.73
N GLY A 462 -18.02 -11.09 -16.97
CA GLY A 462 -17.74 -10.35 -18.20
C GLY A 462 -16.88 -11.08 -19.22
N GLY A 463 -16.47 -12.32 -18.93
CA GLY A 463 -15.67 -13.17 -19.81
C GLY A 463 -14.21 -12.74 -19.96
N ARG A 464 -13.65 -12.08 -18.95
CA ARG A 464 -12.28 -11.54 -18.96
C ARG A 464 -11.21 -12.62 -19.09
N ALA A 465 -11.39 -13.76 -18.44
CA ALA A 465 -10.42 -14.85 -18.38
C ALA A 465 -10.01 -15.38 -19.76
N LYS A 466 -10.91 -15.34 -20.74
CA LYS A 466 -10.64 -15.81 -22.12
C LYS A 466 -9.51 -15.03 -22.82
N GLY A 467 -9.18 -13.84 -22.35
CA GLY A 467 -8.14 -12.98 -22.92
C GLY A 467 -6.75 -13.17 -22.28
N TYR A 468 -6.63 -13.93 -21.20
CA TYR A 468 -5.36 -14.12 -20.52
C TYR A 468 -4.47 -15.14 -21.21
N PRO A 469 -3.17 -14.89 -21.35
CA PRO A 469 -2.23 -15.86 -21.91
C PRO A 469 -2.04 -17.04 -20.95
N LYS A 470 -1.74 -18.20 -21.50
CA LYS A 470 -1.22 -19.30 -20.69
C LYS A 470 0.22 -18.98 -20.28
N PRO A 471 0.64 -19.29 -19.05
CA PRO A 471 2.02 -19.16 -18.63
C PRO A 471 2.95 -20.01 -19.51
N ASP A 472 4.06 -19.41 -19.99
CA ASP A 472 5.08 -20.08 -20.81
C ASP A 472 6.41 -20.27 -20.06
N GLY A 473 6.52 -19.75 -18.83
CA GLY A 473 7.70 -19.84 -17.99
C GLY A 473 8.89 -18.95 -18.44
N ASN A 474 8.74 -18.24 -19.56
CA ASN A 474 9.77 -17.35 -20.11
C ASN A 474 9.37 -15.87 -20.04
N TYR A 475 8.21 -15.53 -20.59
CA TYR A 475 7.68 -14.17 -20.59
C TYR A 475 6.41 -14.04 -19.75
N THR A 476 5.64 -15.11 -19.64
CA THR A 476 4.41 -15.16 -18.86
C THR A 476 4.51 -16.21 -17.77
N PHE A 477 4.02 -15.90 -16.58
CA PHE A 477 4.19 -16.71 -15.39
C PHE A 477 2.87 -16.87 -14.65
N ASP A 478 2.70 -18.01 -14.00
CA ASP A 478 1.60 -18.25 -13.07
C ASP A 478 1.78 -17.53 -11.73
N LYS A 479 0.73 -17.52 -10.90
CA LYS A 479 0.73 -16.86 -9.60
C LYS A 479 1.70 -17.52 -8.61
N LEU A 480 1.78 -18.86 -8.57
CA LEU A 480 2.58 -19.60 -7.59
C LEU A 480 4.08 -19.42 -7.83
N SER A 481 4.53 -19.54 -9.10
CA SER A 481 5.92 -19.24 -9.45
C SER A 481 6.30 -17.79 -9.17
N SER A 482 5.33 -16.90 -9.17
CA SER A 482 5.53 -15.48 -8.82
C SER A 482 5.63 -15.26 -7.31
N VAL A 483 4.83 -15.95 -6.51
CA VAL A 483 4.96 -15.97 -5.04
C VAL A 483 6.32 -16.50 -4.61
N TYR A 484 6.77 -17.59 -5.22
CA TYR A 484 8.08 -18.17 -4.90
C TYR A 484 9.22 -17.15 -5.07
N ILE A 485 9.24 -16.40 -6.18
CA ILE A 485 10.32 -15.41 -6.43
C ILE A 485 10.20 -14.14 -5.57
N SER A 486 9.07 -13.93 -4.88
CA SER A 486 8.90 -12.82 -3.93
C SER A 486 9.63 -13.02 -2.61
N GLY A 487 10.17 -14.22 -2.37
CA GLY A 487 10.76 -14.59 -1.08
C GLY A 487 9.72 -14.68 0.05
N ASN A 488 8.45 -14.93 -0.31
CA ASN A 488 7.37 -15.05 0.67
C ASN A 488 7.54 -16.30 1.54
N GLU A 489 7.58 -16.09 2.85
CA GLU A 489 7.62 -17.15 3.85
C GLU A 489 6.56 -16.87 4.91
N THR A 490 5.74 -17.87 5.21
CA THR A 490 4.77 -17.87 6.30
C THR A 490 4.69 -19.26 6.86
N ARG A 491 4.72 -19.42 8.17
CA ARG A 491 4.66 -20.75 8.81
C ARG A 491 3.34 -21.45 8.48
N ASP A 492 3.41 -22.75 8.14
CA ASP A 492 2.24 -23.57 7.81
C ASP A 492 1.31 -23.83 9.00
N ASP A 493 1.86 -23.76 10.21
CA ASP A 493 1.18 -23.97 11.48
C ASP A 493 0.82 -22.66 12.19
N ALA A 494 1.08 -21.48 11.58
CA ALA A 494 0.68 -20.19 12.14
C ALA A 494 -0.84 -19.97 12.04
N PRO A 495 -1.43 -19.12 12.91
CA PRO A 495 -2.81 -18.73 12.78
C PRO A 495 -3.08 -18.02 11.45
N ASN A 496 -4.22 -18.32 10.81
CA ASN A 496 -4.63 -17.64 9.59
C ASN A 496 -4.87 -16.14 9.88
N HIS A 497 -4.11 -15.27 9.22
CA HIS A 497 -4.22 -13.81 9.33
C HIS A 497 -5.24 -13.19 8.36
N ILE A 498 -5.95 -14.00 7.58
CA ILE A 498 -6.96 -13.57 6.62
C ILE A 498 -8.35 -13.82 7.20
N ARG A 499 -9.16 -12.78 7.25
CA ARG A 499 -10.55 -12.83 7.73
C ARG A 499 -11.48 -12.64 6.54
N VAL A 500 -12.14 -13.73 6.12
CA VAL A 500 -13.21 -13.76 5.12
C VAL A 500 -14.37 -14.62 5.63
N GLN A 501 -15.57 -14.42 5.11
CA GLN A 501 -16.67 -15.36 5.28
C GLN A 501 -16.27 -16.67 4.57
N LYS A 502 -16.47 -17.81 5.24
CA LYS A 502 -16.12 -19.12 4.67
C LYS A 502 -17.11 -19.54 3.59
N GLU A 503 -18.39 -19.55 3.93
CA GLU A 503 -19.46 -19.89 3.02
C GLU A 503 -19.98 -18.64 2.29
N VAL A 504 -19.73 -18.55 1.00
CA VAL A 504 -20.09 -17.38 0.16
C VAL A 504 -20.61 -17.81 -1.21
N PRO A 505 -21.36 -16.95 -1.93
CA PRO A 505 -21.73 -17.21 -3.32
C PRO A 505 -20.49 -17.56 -4.17
N ARG A 506 -20.64 -18.52 -5.07
CA ARG A 506 -19.56 -18.96 -5.97
C ARG A 506 -18.90 -17.80 -6.71
N GLU A 507 -19.68 -16.84 -7.20
CA GLU A 507 -19.15 -15.66 -7.90
C GLU A 507 -18.25 -14.81 -7.02
N LEU A 508 -18.52 -14.72 -5.73
CA LEU A 508 -17.67 -13.99 -4.78
C LEU A 508 -16.35 -14.73 -4.54
N ALA A 509 -16.42 -16.05 -4.35
CA ALA A 509 -15.23 -16.91 -4.20
C ALA A 509 -14.32 -16.84 -5.44
N GLU A 510 -14.91 -16.97 -6.62
CA GLU A 510 -14.20 -16.84 -7.90
C GLU A 510 -13.60 -15.44 -8.09
N MET A 511 -14.31 -14.39 -7.70
CA MET A 511 -13.77 -13.04 -7.75
C MET A 511 -12.55 -12.90 -6.83
N TRP A 512 -12.55 -13.46 -5.62
CA TRP A 512 -11.37 -13.49 -4.76
C TRP A 512 -10.22 -14.29 -5.37
N GLN A 513 -10.53 -15.43 -6.00
CA GLN A 513 -9.55 -16.28 -6.70
C GLN A 513 -8.86 -15.52 -7.86
N TRP A 514 -9.64 -14.81 -8.68
CA TRP A 514 -9.10 -14.03 -9.79
C TRP A 514 -8.35 -12.79 -9.30
N MET A 515 -8.93 -12.05 -8.36
CA MET A 515 -8.33 -10.82 -7.81
C MET A 515 -6.98 -11.07 -7.16
N CYS A 516 -6.86 -12.17 -6.40
CA CYS A 516 -5.65 -12.45 -5.64
C CYS A 516 -4.46 -12.71 -6.57
N PRO A 517 -3.37 -11.93 -6.48
CA PRO A 517 -2.19 -12.12 -7.33
C PRO A 517 -1.31 -13.30 -6.90
N ALA A 518 -1.60 -13.89 -5.73
CA ALA A 518 -0.76 -14.87 -5.06
C ALA A 518 -1.40 -16.26 -4.90
N GLY A 519 -2.59 -16.50 -5.48
CA GLY A 519 -3.24 -17.82 -5.41
C GLY A 519 -3.65 -18.24 -3.99
N VAL A 520 -4.17 -17.28 -3.19
CA VAL A 520 -4.60 -17.56 -1.81
C VAL A 520 -5.98 -18.20 -1.74
N TYR A 521 -6.90 -17.79 -2.61
CA TYR A 521 -8.29 -18.25 -2.56
C TYR A 521 -8.55 -19.24 -3.67
N GLU A 522 -9.22 -20.35 -3.33
CA GLU A 522 -9.61 -21.38 -4.28
C GLU A 522 -11.08 -21.78 -4.06
N VAL A 523 -11.78 -21.98 -5.16
CA VAL A 523 -13.08 -22.64 -5.17
C VAL A 523 -12.82 -24.15 -5.19
N PRO A 524 -13.40 -24.95 -4.27
CA PRO A 524 -13.20 -26.40 -4.27
C PRO A 524 -13.59 -27.03 -5.62
N GLU A 525 -12.77 -27.96 -6.10
CA GLU A 525 -13.00 -28.65 -7.39
C GLU A 525 -14.28 -29.50 -7.39
N ASP A 526 -14.65 -30.04 -6.24
CA ASP A 526 -15.84 -30.86 -6.03
C ASP A 526 -17.12 -30.03 -5.74
N ALA A 527 -17.02 -28.73 -5.69
CA ALA A 527 -18.18 -27.87 -5.51
C ALA A 527 -19.05 -27.88 -6.78
N GLU A 528 -20.19 -28.59 -6.73
CA GLU A 528 -21.15 -28.70 -7.83
C GLU A 528 -22.20 -27.58 -7.79
N GLY A 529 -22.69 -27.18 -8.98
CA GLY A 529 -23.81 -26.23 -9.14
C GLY A 529 -23.44 -24.76 -8.84
N ASP A 530 -24.48 -23.91 -8.78
CA ASP A 530 -24.38 -22.45 -8.56
C ASP A 530 -24.61 -22.03 -7.07
N GLY A 531 -24.58 -23.02 -6.15
CA GLY A 531 -24.77 -22.79 -4.73
C GLY A 531 -23.59 -22.09 -4.05
N PRO A 532 -23.76 -21.70 -2.75
CA PRO A 532 -22.65 -21.22 -1.94
C PRO A 532 -21.53 -22.25 -1.85
N VAL A 533 -20.30 -21.77 -1.73
CA VAL A 533 -19.09 -22.61 -1.65
C VAL A 533 -18.28 -22.28 -0.41
N ASP A 534 -17.67 -23.29 0.18
CA ASP A 534 -16.65 -23.13 1.24
C ASP A 534 -15.32 -22.77 0.58
N VAL A 535 -14.86 -21.53 0.80
CA VAL A 535 -13.62 -21.04 0.17
C VAL A 535 -12.40 -21.64 0.87
N ILE A 536 -11.52 -22.26 0.09
CA ILE A 536 -10.19 -22.67 0.56
C ILE A 536 -9.30 -21.43 0.64
N VAL A 537 -8.63 -21.23 1.79
CA VAL A 537 -7.74 -20.09 2.03
C VAL A 537 -6.32 -20.60 2.29
N ASN A 538 -5.48 -20.54 1.27
CA ASN A 538 -4.06 -20.88 1.32
C ASN A 538 -3.25 -19.67 1.83
N TYR A 539 -3.39 -19.35 3.12
CA TYR A 539 -2.84 -18.13 3.72
C TYR A 539 -1.32 -18.05 3.65
N THR A 540 -0.62 -19.18 3.53
CA THR A 540 0.84 -19.24 3.39
C THR A 540 1.35 -18.62 2.08
N ASN A 541 0.49 -18.55 1.05
CA ASN A 541 0.81 -17.86 -0.21
C ASN A 541 0.63 -16.33 -0.11
N CYS A 542 0.07 -15.81 1.00
CA CYS A 542 -0.31 -14.40 1.10
C CYS A 542 0.90 -13.48 1.17
N VAL A 543 1.12 -12.68 0.14
CA VAL A 543 2.14 -11.61 0.09
C VAL A 543 1.67 -10.30 0.74
N GLN A 544 0.60 -10.33 1.51
CA GLN A 544 0.06 -9.21 2.28
C GLN A 544 -0.16 -7.93 1.43
N CYS A 545 -0.61 -8.11 0.21
CA CYS A 545 -0.88 -6.99 -0.71
C CYS A 545 -2.07 -6.11 -0.28
N GLY A 546 -2.98 -6.62 0.53
CA GLY A 546 -4.13 -5.91 1.06
C GLY A 546 -5.39 -5.90 0.18
N ALA A 547 -5.35 -6.41 -1.05
CA ALA A 547 -6.46 -6.33 -2.01
C ALA A 547 -7.79 -6.91 -1.47
N ILE A 548 -7.75 -7.97 -0.68
CA ILE A 548 -8.94 -8.60 -0.09
C ILE A 548 -9.76 -7.63 0.77
N THR A 549 -9.11 -6.66 1.41
CA THR A 549 -9.80 -5.69 2.28
C THR A 549 -10.68 -4.74 1.47
N ALA A 550 -10.37 -4.49 0.20
CA ALA A 550 -11.23 -3.75 -0.72
C ALA A 550 -12.43 -4.56 -1.22
N LYS A 551 -12.46 -5.87 -1.03
CA LYS A 551 -13.46 -6.79 -1.64
C LYS A 551 -14.14 -7.72 -0.64
N GLY A 552 -14.40 -7.25 0.59
CA GLY A 552 -15.25 -7.94 1.56
C GLY A 552 -14.50 -8.79 2.58
N GLY A 553 -13.16 -8.87 2.50
CA GLY A 553 -12.35 -9.50 3.54
C GLY A 553 -11.54 -8.49 4.36
N ARG A 554 -10.59 -8.99 5.15
CA ARG A 554 -9.64 -8.20 5.92
C ARG A 554 -8.36 -8.99 6.19
N LEU A 555 -7.23 -8.29 6.18
CA LEU A 555 -5.99 -8.81 6.76
C LEU A 555 -5.89 -8.37 8.21
N THR A 556 -5.36 -9.25 9.07
CA THR A 556 -4.85 -8.93 10.40
C THR A 556 -3.33 -8.98 10.37
N ALA A 557 -2.66 -8.58 11.45
CA ALA A 557 -1.22 -8.75 11.51
C ALA A 557 -0.87 -10.25 11.57
N PRO A 558 -0.01 -10.75 10.66
CA PRO A 558 0.58 -12.07 10.83
C PRO A 558 1.59 -12.06 11.96
N GLU A 559 2.18 -13.21 12.27
CA GLU A 559 3.36 -13.26 13.13
C GLU A 559 4.49 -12.41 12.54
N GLY A 560 5.28 -11.80 13.40
CA GLY A 560 6.44 -11.02 12.96
C GLY A 560 7.47 -11.89 12.23
N GLY A 561 7.98 -11.41 11.11
CA GLY A 561 8.87 -12.14 10.20
C GLY A 561 8.16 -12.80 9.03
N ASP A 562 6.85 -13.04 9.11
CA ASP A 562 6.06 -13.64 8.03
C ASP A 562 5.80 -12.66 6.87
N GLY A 563 5.70 -13.21 5.67
CA GLY A 563 5.33 -12.49 4.45
C GLY A 563 6.45 -12.39 3.42
N PRO A 564 6.34 -11.47 2.44
CA PRO A 564 7.33 -11.33 1.37
C PRO A 564 8.64 -10.72 1.87
N LEU A 565 9.72 -11.07 1.18
CA LEU A 565 11.05 -10.47 1.38
C LEU A 565 11.48 -9.73 0.10
N TYR A 566 10.86 -8.59 -0.15
CA TYR A 566 11.16 -7.77 -1.32
C TYR A 566 12.55 -7.15 -1.21
N GLN A 567 13.38 -7.37 -2.23
CA GLN A 567 14.76 -6.89 -2.28
C GLN A 567 14.92 -5.59 -3.06
N ILE A 568 14.44 -5.58 -4.30
CA ILE A 568 14.65 -4.50 -5.29
C ILE A 568 13.35 -3.99 -5.91
N THR A 569 12.24 -4.14 -5.18
CA THR A 569 10.91 -3.77 -5.69
C THR A 569 10.43 -2.38 -5.31
#